data_474574d657fe221a934da9da92c2ac94
#
_entry.id   474574d657fe221a934da9da92c2ac94
#
_cell.length_a   1.000
_cell.length_b   1.000
_cell.length_c   1.000
_cell.angle_alpha   90.00
_cell.angle_beta   90.00
_cell.angle_gamma   90.00
#
_symmetry.space_group_name_H-M   'P 1'
#
loop_
_entity.id
_entity.type
_entity.pdbx_description
1 polymer ?
#
loop_
_entity_poly.entity_id
_entity_poly.type
_entity_poly.pdbx_seq_one_letter_code
_entity_poly.pdbx_strand_id
1 'polypeptide(L)'
;MKHFRLSFLAAAIIPAAILSSCGPKTLSDKEILTLIYEQTDGENWSESAGGGWLSENLSDWENVKLNDEGRVVELTLSEPKGVIPAEIGGLTELKKLTIYMKNKKDEDPESCIPGTISELKNLEKLHIYCSVPCTAPSLADMPKLTYLSLRCPGSSYPELASRDLTELTFNDFVGAIPEYVYEMPALKRLVINPQRLDEGISPKIAQLTALEHLQIDFSQFIGSVDVPDAPLPEELFSMTNLQYMFLRGVSTSGTIPPAVGGMVKLKSLILTNLGLTGELPKELGDMPVIENLEIYNNKISGQIPAGLFNATTIKQLWLDHNKLTGSIPAEIGKLVNLESIQLQKNNLSGSLPASIANCTKLGNGVFVDFSGNNFFEDIPEAIQAMPKFEKFKF
;
A
#
# COMPACT_ATOMS: atom_id res chain seq x y z
N MET A 1 -9.94 -24.33 -52.51
CA MET A 1 -11.10 -24.79 -51.73
C MET A 1 -10.61 -25.08 -50.31
N LYS A 2 -10.76 -24.14 -49.41
CA LYS A 2 -10.47 -24.31 -47.99
C LYS A 2 -11.78 -24.00 -47.24
N HIS A 3 -12.27 -24.98 -46.52
CA HIS A 3 -13.52 -24.95 -45.79
C HIS A 3 -13.45 -23.97 -44.63
N PHE A 4 -14.27 -22.92 -44.66
CA PHE A 4 -14.64 -22.10 -43.53
C PHE A 4 -15.61 -22.91 -42.65
N ARG A 5 -15.20 -23.24 -41.43
CA ARG A 5 -16.13 -23.71 -40.41
C ARG A 5 -16.63 -22.49 -39.64
N LEU A 6 -17.88 -22.09 -39.87
CA LEU A 6 -18.63 -21.21 -38.98
C LEU A 6 -18.96 -21.99 -37.71
N SER A 7 -18.39 -21.54 -36.59
CA SER A 7 -18.87 -21.92 -35.27
C SER A 7 -20.09 -21.07 -34.96
N PHE A 8 -21.26 -21.67 -34.98
CA PHE A 8 -22.48 -21.04 -34.43
C PHE A 8 -22.39 -21.03 -32.91
N LEU A 9 -22.23 -19.84 -32.30
CA LEU A 9 -22.61 -19.63 -30.93
C LEU A 9 -24.12 -19.78 -30.84
N ALA A 10 -24.58 -20.82 -30.18
CA ALA A 10 -25.98 -20.98 -29.80
C ALA A 10 -26.29 -20.01 -28.66
N ALA A 11 -26.76 -18.81 -29.01
CA ALA A 11 -27.46 -17.97 -28.06
C ALA A 11 -28.71 -18.75 -27.61
N ALA A 12 -28.74 -19.18 -26.35
CA ALA A 12 -29.92 -19.76 -25.74
C ALA A 12 -31.00 -18.69 -25.68
N ILE A 13 -31.92 -18.72 -26.64
CA ILE A 13 -33.14 -17.93 -26.65
C ILE A 13 -34.02 -18.54 -25.54
N ILE A 14 -34.12 -17.86 -24.40
CA ILE A 14 -35.13 -18.15 -23.40
C ILE A 14 -36.48 -17.79 -24.03
N PRO A 15 -37.44 -18.70 -24.12
CA PRO A 15 -38.74 -18.41 -24.71
C PRO A 15 -39.50 -17.38 -23.85
N ALA A 16 -39.82 -16.25 -24.44
CA ALA A 16 -40.77 -15.31 -23.86
C ALA A 16 -42.15 -15.98 -23.85
N ALA A 17 -42.50 -16.59 -22.72
CA ALA A 17 -43.85 -17.02 -22.48
C ALA A 17 -44.19 -16.88 -21.00
N ILE A 18 -45.31 -16.20 -20.81
CA ILE A 18 -46.11 -16.05 -19.61
C ILE A 18 -45.88 -14.71 -18.88
N LEU A 19 -46.48 -13.67 -19.44
CA LEU A 19 -46.99 -12.51 -18.71
C LEU A 19 -48.18 -12.98 -17.84
N SER A 20 -47.90 -13.30 -16.57
CA SER A 20 -48.93 -13.29 -15.53
C SER A 20 -48.31 -12.63 -14.28
N SER A 21 -48.87 -11.51 -13.92
CA SER A 21 -48.89 -10.80 -12.64
C SER A 21 -48.00 -11.32 -11.52
N CYS A 22 -46.69 -11.04 -11.58
CA CYS A 22 -45.81 -11.07 -10.44
C CYS A 22 -44.74 -9.99 -10.69
N GLY A 23 -44.46 -9.14 -9.72
CA GLY A 23 -43.34 -8.19 -9.77
C GLY A 23 -42.02 -8.90 -10.10
N PRO A 24 -40.94 -8.19 -10.41
CA PRO A 24 -39.67 -8.80 -10.77
C PRO A 24 -39.29 -9.82 -9.70
N LYS A 25 -39.15 -11.10 -10.09
CA LYS A 25 -38.75 -12.18 -9.20
C LYS A 25 -37.36 -11.87 -8.65
N THR A 26 -37.25 -11.60 -7.36
CA THR A 26 -35.96 -11.46 -6.70
C THR A 26 -35.28 -12.84 -6.68
N LEU A 27 -34.06 -12.91 -7.24
CA LEU A 27 -33.27 -14.14 -7.21
C LEU A 27 -32.83 -14.45 -5.79
N SER A 28 -32.78 -15.74 -5.46
CA SER A 28 -32.15 -16.23 -4.23
C SER A 28 -30.64 -16.07 -4.30
N ASP A 29 -29.96 -16.05 -3.15
CA ASP A 29 -28.51 -16.00 -3.06
C ASP A 29 -27.86 -17.13 -3.89
N LYS A 30 -28.44 -18.34 -3.86
CA LYS A 30 -27.96 -19.48 -4.66
C LYS A 30 -28.09 -19.25 -6.16
N GLU A 31 -29.23 -18.69 -6.63
CA GLU A 31 -29.42 -18.38 -8.04
C GLU A 31 -28.42 -17.29 -8.49
N ILE A 32 -28.14 -16.28 -7.66
CA ILE A 32 -27.16 -15.22 -7.95
C ILE A 32 -25.75 -15.83 -8.07
N LEU A 33 -25.34 -16.66 -7.10
CA LEU A 33 -24.03 -17.30 -7.14
C LEU A 33 -23.87 -18.27 -8.32
N THR A 34 -24.96 -18.96 -8.70
CA THR A 34 -24.97 -19.82 -9.90
C THR A 34 -24.70 -18.99 -11.16
N LEU A 35 -25.34 -17.83 -11.29
CA LEU A 35 -25.09 -16.91 -12.41
C LEU A 35 -23.65 -16.41 -12.42
N ILE A 36 -23.10 -16.06 -11.26
CA ILE A 36 -21.70 -15.66 -11.15
C ILE A 36 -20.79 -16.78 -11.65
N TYR A 37 -21.00 -18.01 -11.21
CA TYR A 37 -20.21 -19.17 -11.64
C TYR A 37 -20.27 -19.37 -13.17
N GLU A 38 -21.48 -19.36 -13.72
CA GLU A 38 -21.71 -19.57 -15.16
C GLU A 38 -21.09 -18.46 -16.02
N GLN A 39 -21.20 -17.19 -15.61
CA GLN A 39 -20.75 -16.04 -16.39
C GLN A 39 -19.27 -15.73 -16.23
N THR A 40 -18.62 -16.31 -15.23
CA THR A 40 -17.19 -16.06 -14.94
C THR A 40 -16.30 -17.28 -15.13
N ASP A 41 -16.68 -18.20 -16.03
CA ASP A 41 -15.92 -19.39 -16.40
C ASP A 41 -15.65 -20.32 -15.21
N GLY A 42 -16.67 -20.50 -14.36
CA GLY A 42 -16.56 -21.29 -13.11
C GLY A 42 -16.11 -22.74 -13.30
N GLU A 43 -16.43 -23.35 -14.46
CA GLU A 43 -15.98 -24.72 -14.81
C GLU A 43 -14.45 -24.83 -14.86
N ASN A 44 -13.75 -23.73 -15.08
CA ASN A 44 -12.30 -23.67 -15.16
C ASN A 44 -11.64 -23.07 -13.91
N TRP A 45 -12.40 -22.85 -12.84
CA TRP A 45 -11.84 -22.45 -11.54
C TRP A 45 -11.10 -23.62 -10.89
N SER A 46 -10.05 -23.35 -10.13
CA SER A 46 -9.38 -24.38 -9.32
C SER A 46 -10.31 -24.90 -8.22
N GLU A 47 -10.00 -26.08 -7.67
CA GLU A 47 -10.75 -26.65 -6.57
C GLU A 47 -10.79 -25.71 -5.34
N SER A 48 -9.69 -24.98 -5.10
CA SER A 48 -9.63 -23.99 -4.02
C SER A 48 -10.46 -22.73 -4.27
N ALA A 49 -10.86 -22.46 -5.52
CA ALA A 49 -11.69 -21.31 -5.89
C ALA A 49 -13.17 -21.69 -6.01
N GLY A 50 -13.48 -22.87 -6.60
CA GLY A 50 -14.82 -23.28 -6.96
C GLY A 50 -15.24 -24.65 -6.42
N GLY A 51 -14.51 -25.24 -5.48
CA GLY A 51 -14.87 -26.54 -4.89
C GLY A 51 -16.27 -26.53 -4.28
N GLY A 52 -17.05 -27.57 -4.54
CA GLY A 52 -18.42 -27.70 -4.05
C GLY A 52 -19.46 -26.77 -4.69
N TRP A 53 -19.06 -25.82 -5.56
CA TRP A 53 -20.01 -24.97 -6.27
C TRP A 53 -20.97 -25.80 -7.13
N LEU A 54 -22.21 -25.35 -7.27
CA LEU A 54 -23.35 -26.04 -7.89
C LEU A 54 -23.86 -27.28 -7.13
N SER A 55 -23.27 -27.63 -5.98
CA SER A 55 -23.86 -28.66 -5.11
C SER A 55 -25.23 -28.24 -4.56
N GLU A 56 -25.96 -29.18 -3.98
CA GLU A 56 -27.31 -28.92 -3.45
C GLU A 56 -27.28 -27.89 -2.30
N ASN A 57 -26.31 -28.02 -1.39
CA ASN A 57 -26.20 -27.17 -0.22
C ASN A 57 -25.23 -26.03 -0.46
N LEU A 58 -25.69 -24.78 -0.31
CA LEU A 58 -24.86 -23.58 -0.46
C LEU A 58 -23.72 -23.50 0.58
N SER A 59 -23.88 -24.14 1.74
CA SER A 59 -22.84 -24.26 2.78
C SER A 59 -21.62 -25.06 2.34
N ASP A 60 -21.73 -25.87 1.28
CA ASP A 60 -20.64 -26.71 0.77
C ASP A 60 -19.81 -25.97 -0.30
N TRP A 61 -20.25 -24.77 -0.69
CA TRP A 61 -19.58 -23.98 -1.71
C TRP A 61 -18.35 -23.29 -1.13
N GLU A 62 -17.19 -23.58 -1.71
CA GLU A 62 -15.94 -23.01 -1.26
C GLU A 62 -15.95 -21.48 -1.36
N ASN A 63 -15.35 -20.81 -0.35
CA ASN A 63 -15.30 -19.35 -0.29
C ASN A 63 -16.66 -18.62 -0.11
N VAL A 64 -17.70 -19.33 0.29
CA VAL A 64 -19.02 -18.79 0.64
C VAL A 64 -19.28 -19.02 2.14
N LYS A 65 -19.69 -17.96 2.86
CA LYS A 65 -20.14 -18.10 4.25
C LYS A 65 -21.56 -17.60 4.39
N LEU A 66 -22.33 -18.34 5.19
CA LEU A 66 -23.74 -18.07 5.45
C LEU A 66 -23.93 -17.58 6.89
N ASN A 67 -25.00 -16.82 7.11
CA ASN A 67 -25.55 -16.59 8.46
C ASN A 67 -26.50 -17.71 8.88
N ASP A 68 -27.06 -17.60 10.08
CA ASP A 68 -27.99 -18.60 10.64
C ASP A 68 -29.30 -18.73 9.84
N GLU A 69 -29.61 -17.74 8.99
CA GLU A 69 -30.80 -17.76 8.12
C GLU A 69 -30.47 -18.35 6.72
N GLY A 70 -29.23 -18.80 6.51
CA GLY A 70 -28.78 -19.36 5.23
C GLY A 70 -28.49 -18.32 4.13
N ARG A 71 -28.39 -17.02 4.48
CA ARG A 71 -28.04 -15.93 3.56
C ARG A 71 -26.54 -15.75 3.48
N VAL A 72 -26.04 -15.40 2.31
CA VAL A 72 -24.59 -15.16 2.08
C VAL A 72 -24.13 -13.89 2.77
N VAL A 73 -23.14 -14.03 3.68
CA VAL A 73 -22.53 -12.91 4.41
C VAL A 73 -21.06 -12.65 4.06
N GLU A 74 -20.33 -13.66 3.57
CA GLU A 74 -18.99 -13.47 3.02
C GLU A 74 -18.88 -14.22 1.69
N LEU A 75 -18.24 -13.57 0.71
CA LEU A 75 -17.96 -14.14 -0.61
C LEU A 75 -16.55 -13.80 -1.04
N THR A 76 -15.78 -14.80 -1.51
CA THR A 76 -14.51 -14.60 -2.18
C THR A 76 -14.54 -15.23 -3.57
N LEU A 77 -14.31 -14.41 -4.59
CA LEU A 77 -14.15 -14.84 -5.98
C LEU A 77 -12.66 -14.78 -6.32
N SER A 78 -12.00 -15.94 -6.37
CA SER A 78 -10.54 -16.00 -6.50
C SER A 78 -10.04 -16.03 -7.94
N GLU A 79 -10.85 -16.51 -8.88
CA GLU A 79 -10.44 -16.72 -10.27
C GLU A 79 -11.54 -16.38 -11.30
N PRO A 80 -12.40 -15.38 -11.04
CA PRO A 80 -13.44 -15.04 -12.00
C PRO A 80 -12.81 -14.52 -13.29
N LYS A 81 -13.32 -14.96 -14.44
CA LYS A 81 -12.95 -14.47 -15.76
C LYS A 81 -14.19 -13.86 -16.44
N GLY A 82 -13.99 -12.83 -17.23
CA GLY A 82 -15.10 -12.12 -17.87
C GLY A 82 -15.75 -11.12 -16.93
N VAL A 83 -17.05 -10.92 -17.06
CA VAL A 83 -17.83 -9.88 -16.36
C VAL A 83 -18.62 -10.51 -15.22
N ILE A 84 -18.47 -9.96 -14.01
CA ILE A 84 -19.31 -10.33 -12.88
C ILE A 84 -20.73 -9.80 -13.14
N PRO A 85 -21.79 -10.64 -13.03
CA PRO A 85 -23.14 -10.22 -13.32
C PRO A 85 -23.65 -9.16 -12.35
N ALA A 86 -24.52 -8.28 -12.86
CA ALA A 86 -25.12 -7.19 -12.09
C ALA A 86 -25.96 -7.69 -10.90
N GLU A 87 -26.44 -8.91 -10.97
CA GLU A 87 -27.22 -9.60 -9.95
C GLU A 87 -26.48 -9.76 -8.62
N ILE A 88 -25.15 -9.61 -8.61
CA ILE A 88 -24.35 -9.62 -7.36
C ILE A 88 -24.88 -8.60 -6.34
N GLY A 89 -25.43 -7.46 -6.79
CA GLY A 89 -26.06 -6.46 -5.92
C GLY A 89 -27.26 -6.99 -5.13
N GLY A 90 -27.83 -8.12 -5.55
CA GLY A 90 -28.92 -8.81 -4.83
C GLY A 90 -28.48 -9.59 -3.56
N LEU A 91 -27.17 -9.78 -3.32
CA LEU A 91 -26.67 -10.41 -2.10
C LEU A 91 -26.73 -9.42 -0.90
N THR A 92 -27.95 -9.02 -0.54
CA THR A 92 -28.21 -7.89 0.38
C THR A 92 -27.69 -8.08 1.81
N GLU A 93 -27.43 -9.33 2.25
CA GLU A 93 -26.87 -9.63 3.57
C GLU A 93 -25.32 -9.69 3.56
N LEU A 94 -24.70 -9.45 2.41
CA LEU A 94 -23.25 -9.56 2.26
C LEU A 94 -22.55 -8.48 3.09
N LYS A 95 -21.61 -8.91 3.95
CA LYS A 95 -20.78 -8.07 4.81
C LYS A 95 -19.33 -7.97 4.31
N LYS A 96 -18.84 -9.03 3.64
CA LYS A 96 -17.49 -9.07 3.10
C LYS A 96 -17.49 -9.61 1.69
N LEU A 97 -16.90 -8.83 0.78
CA LEU A 97 -16.68 -9.22 -0.61
C LEU A 97 -15.19 -9.10 -0.96
N THR A 98 -14.64 -10.18 -1.49
CA THR A 98 -13.27 -10.21 -2.02
C THR A 98 -13.29 -10.72 -3.45
N ILE A 99 -12.64 -10.01 -4.37
CA ILE A 99 -12.58 -10.36 -5.79
C ILE A 99 -11.13 -10.26 -6.25
N TYR A 100 -10.58 -11.37 -6.78
CA TYR A 100 -9.25 -11.46 -7.38
C TYR A 100 -9.37 -11.79 -8.86
N MET A 101 -9.41 -10.77 -9.72
CA MET A 101 -9.45 -10.94 -11.17
C MET A 101 -8.04 -11.01 -11.74
N LYS A 102 -7.68 -12.17 -12.27
CA LYS A 102 -6.39 -12.43 -12.96
C LYS A 102 -6.62 -12.60 -14.46
N ASN A 103 -7.18 -11.60 -15.12
CA ASN A 103 -7.39 -11.66 -16.56
C ASN A 103 -6.05 -11.71 -17.30
N LYS A 104 -5.99 -12.45 -18.43
CA LYS A 104 -4.84 -12.44 -19.32
C LYS A 104 -4.85 -11.17 -20.17
N LYS A 105 -3.66 -10.71 -20.56
CA LYS A 105 -3.39 -9.44 -21.25
C LYS A 105 -4.16 -9.20 -22.57
N ASP A 106 -4.80 -10.23 -23.12
CA ASP A 106 -5.45 -10.23 -24.43
C ASP A 106 -7.00 -10.38 -24.35
N GLU A 107 -7.57 -10.35 -23.14
CA GLU A 107 -9.02 -10.39 -22.95
C GLU A 107 -9.52 -8.95 -22.76
N ASP A 108 -10.63 -8.63 -23.43
CA ASP A 108 -11.21 -7.28 -23.56
C ASP A 108 -11.43 -6.62 -22.17
N PRO A 109 -10.94 -5.40 -21.94
CA PRO A 109 -10.95 -4.77 -20.61
C PRO A 109 -12.28 -4.10 -20.26
N GLU A 110 -13.41 -4.46 -20.87
CA GLU A 110 -14.68 -3.89 -20.48
C GLU A 110 -14.99 -4.21 -19.02
N SER A 111 -15.48 -3.20 -18.31
CA SER A 111 -15.78 -3.15 -16.88
C SER A 111 -16.18 -4.50 -16.27
N CYS A 112 -15.21 -5.23 -15.73
CA CYS A 112 -15.42 -6.55 -15.15
C CYS A 112 -16.21 -6.49 -13.83
N ILE A 113 -16.31 -5.30 -13.22
CA ILE A 113 -16.95 -5.08 -11.92
C ILE A 113 -18.23 -4.27 -12.14
N PRO A 114 -19.42 -4.84 -11.86
CA PRO A 114 -20.68 -4.14 -12.08
C PRO A 114 -20.91 -3.01 -11.09
N GLY A 115 -21.53 -1.93 -11.54
CA GLY A 115 -21.91 -0.79 -10.69
C GLY A 115 -22.88 -1.16 -9.56
N THR A 116 -23.65 -2.24 -9.72
CA THR A 116 -24.59 -2.76 -8.71
C THR A 116 -23.93 -3.25 -7.43
N ILE A 117 -22.59 -3.36 -7.38
CA ILE A 117 -21.89 -3.53 -6.11
C ILE A 117 -22.28 -2.45 -5.09
N SER A 118 -22.57 -1.24 -5.53
CA SER A 118 -23.05 -0.13 -4.68
C SER A 118 -24.41 -0.43 -4.00
N GLU A 119 -25.14 -1.44 -4.44
CA GLU A 119 -26.41 -1.88 -3.82
C GLU A 119 -26.21 -2.74 -2.57
N LEU A 120 -24.97 -3.21 -2.32
CA LEU A 120 -24.60 -4.00 -1.14
C LEU A 120 -24.52 -3.13 0.12
N LYS A 121 -25.65 -2.61 0.60
CA LYS A 121 -25.75 -1.61 1.68
C LYS A 121 -25.24 -2.13 3.06
N ASN A 122 -25.15 -3.45 3.22
CA ASN A 122 -24.64 -4.09 4.43
C ASN A 122 -23.16 -4.41 4.38
N LEU A 123 -22.47 -4.09 3.26
CA LEU A 123 -21.06 -4.41 3.09
C LEU A 123 -20.19 -3.58 4.04
N GLU A 124 -19.41 -4.28 4.83
CA GLU A 124 -18.45 -3.72 5.78
C GLU A 124 -17.00 -3.76 5.25
N LYS A 125 -16.69 -4.77 4.41
CA LYS A 125 -15.34 -4.97 3.86
C LYS A 125 -15.41 -5.28 2.36
N LEU A 126 -14.71 -4.45 1.57
CA LEU A 126 -14.56 -4.65 0.13
C LEU A 126 -13.09 -4.74 -0.25
N HIS A 127 -12.71 -5.84 -0.89
CA HIS A 127 -11.40 -6.01 -1.50
C HIS A 127 -11.56 -6.40 -2.98
N ILE A 128 -11.03 -5.58 -3.88
CA ILE A 128 -11.00 -5.84 -5.33
C ILE A 128 -9.56 -5.74 -5.81
N TYR A 129 -9.09 -6.77 -6.48
CA TYR A 129 -7.80 -6.84 -7.12
C TYR A 129 -7.99 -7.20 -8.60
N CYS A 130 -7.74 -6.24 -9.50
CA CYS A 130 -7.67 -6.47 -10.93
C CYS A 130 -6.20 -6.42 -11.37
N SER A 131 -5.76 -7.39 -12.15
CA SER A 131 -4.40 -7.43 -12.69
C SER A 131 -4.25 -6.69 -14.02
N VAL A 132 -5.37 -6.33 -14.65
CA VAL A 132 -5.48 -5.60 -15.92
C VAL A 132 -6.28 -4.31 -15.72
N PRO A 133 -6.18 -3.33 -16.63
CA PRO A 133 -6.99 -2.12 -16.56
C PRO A 133 -8.49 -2.44 -16.40
N CYS A 134 -9.12 -1.80 -15.43
CA CYS A 134 -10.54 -1.91 -15.18
C CYS A 134 -11.07 -0.59 -14.59
N THR A 135 -12.37 -0.36 -14.68
CA THR A 135 -13.03 0.79 -14.05
C THR A 135 -13.42 0.43 -12.62
N ALA A 136 -13.00 1.24 -11.65
CA ALA A 136 -13.45 1.08 -10.27
C ALA A 136 -14.96 1.39 -10.17
N PRO A 137 -15.74 0.56 -9.44
CA PRO A 137 -17.17 0.85 -9.25
C PRO A 137 -17.37 2.09 -8.37
N SER A 138 -18.49 2.80 -8.57
CA SER A 138 -18.91 3.83 -7.59
C SER A 138 -19.26 3.17 -6.26
N LEU A 139 -18.83 3.79 -5.16
CA LEU A 139 -19.07 3.34 -3.77
C LEU A 139 -19.85 4.41 -2.99
N ALA A 140 -20.53 5.32 -3.73
CA ALA A 140 -21.26 6.47 -3.17
C ALA A 140 -22.41 6.08 -2.24
N ASP A 141 -22.89 4.85 -2.32
CA ASP A 141 -24.07 4.38 -1.58
C ASP A 141 -23.77 3.29 -0.56
N MET A 142 -22.52 3.15 -0.10
CA MET A 142 -22.09 2.07 0.82
C MET A 142 -21.76 2.63 2.22
N PRO A 143 -22.77 2.86 3.08
CA PRO A 143 -22.59 3.60 4.33
C PRO A 143 -21.86 2.82 5.44
N LYS A 144 -21.89 1.48 5.38
CA LYS A 144 -21.31 0.61 6.44
C LYS A 144 -19.87 0.20 6.20
N LEU A 145 -19.27 0.67 5.10
CA LEU A 145 -17.93 0.27 4.71
C LEU A 145 -16.89 0.79 5.72
N THR A 146 -16.14 -0.12 6.34
CA THR A 146 -15.06 0.17 7.30
C THR A 146 -13.68 -0.21 6.78
N TYR A 147 -13.62 -1.10 5.78
CA TYR A 147 -12.42 -1.57 5.11
C TYR A 147 -12.61 -1.49 3.59
N LEU A 148 -11.69 -0.79 2.93
CA LEU A 148 -11.67 -0.71 1.45
C LEU A 148 -10.25 -0.94 0.94
N SER A 149 -10.11 -1.91 0.03
CA SER A 149 -8.86 -2.14 -0.70
C SER A 149 -9.16 -2.37 -2.18
N LEU A 150 -8.72 -1.46 -3.02
CA LEU A 150 -8.92 -1.53 -4.46
C LEU A 150 -7.60 -1.49 -5.21
N ARG A 151 -7.46 -2.39 -6.19
CA ARG A 151 -6.47 -2.30 -7.26
C ARG A 151 -7.19 -2.35 -8.60
N CYS A 152 -7.26 -1.20 -9.27
CA CYS A 152 -7.91 -1.02 -10.57
C CYS A 152 -6.97 -0.21 -11.48
N PRO A 153 -6.01 -0.87 -12.19
CA PRO A 153 -5.00 -0.18 -12.97
C PRO A 153 -5.58 0.80 -13.99
N GLY A 154 -5.11 2.06 -13.96
CA GLY A 154 -5.53 3.11 -14.87
C GLY A 154 -6.88 3.76 -14.56
N SER A 155 -7.60 3.30 -13.54
CA SER A 155 -8.85 3.92 -13.11
C SER A 155 -8.60 5.23 -12.37
N SER A 156 -9.55 6.17 -12.48
CA SER A 156 -9.67 7.28 -11.51
C SER A 156 -10.20 6.76 -10.18
N TYR A 157 -9.93 7.52 -9.12
CA TYR A 157 -10.45 7.18 -7.79
C TYR A 157 -11.99 7.17 -7.80
N PRO A 158 -12.64 6.17 -7.15
CA PRO A 158 -14.10 6.08 -7.13
C PRO A 158 -14.73 7.14 -6.24
N GLU A 159 -16.00 7.45 -6.46
CA GLU A 159 -16.81 8.15 -5.47
C GLU A 159 -17.03 7.27 -4.24
N LEU A 160 -16.94 7.86 -3.05
CA LEU A 160 -17.04 7.14 -1.79
C LEU A 160 -17.84 7.94 -0.75
N ALA A 161 -18.92 7.36 -0.24
CA ALA A 161 -19.78 8.00 0.76
C ALA A 161 -19.34 7.74 2.20
N SER A 162 -18.81 6.53 2.49
CA SER A 162 -18.43 6.18 3.87
C SER A 162 -17.29 7.06 4.37
N ARG A 163 -17.47 7.63 5.56
CA ARG A 163 -16.43 8.36 6.32
C ARG A 163 -15.93 7.56 7.54
N ASP A 164 -16.50 6.37 7.76
CA ASP A 164 -16.18 5.49 8.91
C ASP A 164 -15.10 4.46 8.58
N LEU A 165 -14.42 4.62 7.43
CA LEU A 165 -13.30 3.75 7.06
C LEU A 165 -12.19 3.82 8.11
N THR A 166 -11.75 2.65 8.54
CA THR A 166 -10.57 2.49 9.39
C THR A 166 -9.33 2.11 8.58
N GLU A 167 -9.53 1.47 7.43
CA GLU A 167 -8.46 1.08 6.51
C GLU A 167 -8.85 1.40 5.06
N LEU A 168 -7.96 2.12 4.36
CA LEU A 168 -8.12 2.49 2.96
C LEU A 168 -6.85 2.16 2.19
N THR A 169 -7.01 1.40 1.10
CA THR A 169 -5.92 1.08 0.17
C THR A 169 -6.37 1.32 -1.27
N PHE A 170 -5.60 2.15 -1.98
CA PHE A 170 -5.75 2.36 -3.42
C PHE A 170 -4.44 2.03 -4.13
N ASN A 171 -4.48 1.08 -5.08
CA ASN A 171 -3.33 0.68 -5.89
C ASN A 171 -3.61 0.91 -7.38
N ASP A 172 -2.60 1.42 -8.09
CA ASP A 172 -2.58 1.61 -9.55
C ASP A 172 -3.64 2.60 -10.09
N PHE A 173 -4.17 3.47 -9.24
CA PHE A 173 -5.09 4.54 -9.64
C PHE A 173 -4.33 5.72 -10.27
N VAL A 174 -5.06 6.58 -11.00
CA VAL A 174 -4.54 7.80 -11.63
C VAL A 174 -5.32 9.02 -11.14
N GLY A 175 -4.62 10.16 -11.05
CA GLY A 175 -5.20 11.45 -10.65
C GLY A 175 -4.72 11.93 -9.28
N ALA A 176 -5.26 13.05 -8.82
CA ALA A 176 -5.01 13.58 -7.48
C ALA A 176 -5.67 12.71 -6.40
N ILE A 177 -5.10 12.67 -5.19
CA ILE A 177 -5.72 12.02 -4.04
C ILE A 177 -7.02 12.79 -3.72
N PRO A 178 -8.20 12.13 -3.73
CA PRO A 178 -9.47 12.83 -3.56
C PRO A 178 -9.60 13.52 -2.20
N GLU A 179 -10.22 14.67 -2.18
CA GLU A 179 -10.45 15.47 -0.96
C GLU A 179 -11.15 14.67 0.15
N TYR A 180 -12.11 13.81 -0.20
CA TYR A 180 -12.83 13.00 0.78
C TYR A 180 -11.92 12.07 1.60
N VAL A 181 -10.72 11.72 1.09
CA VAL A 181 -9.75 10.89 1.84
C VAL A 181 -9.31 11.61 3.10
N TYR A 182 -9.14 12.93 3.04
CA TYR A 182 -8.69 13.75 4.17
C TYR A 182 -9.80 14.01 5.20
N GLU A 183 -11.05 13.66 4.88
CA GLU A 183 -12.24 13.86 5.72
C GLU A 183 -12.65 12.59 6.50
N MET A 184 -11.75 11.63 6.68
CA MET A 184 -12.00 10.34 7.35
C MET A 184 -11.43 10.32 8.78
N PRO A 185 -12.18 10.76 9.81
CA PRO A 185 -11.63 10.93 11.16
C PRO A 185 -11.27 9.60 11.84
N ALA A 186 -11.86 8.49 11.41
CA ALA A 186 -11.62 7.15 11.97
C ALA A 186 -10.47 6.39 11.28
N LEU A 187 -9.88 6.97 10.20
CA LEU A 187 -8.90 6.28 9.37
C LEU A 187 -7.59 6.05 10.14
N LYS A 188 -7.23 4.78 10.31
CA LYS A 188 -6.00 4.33 10.98
C LYS A 188 -4.91 3.91 10.01
N ARG A 189 -5.30 3.38 8.85
CA ARG A 189 -4.38 2.91 7.83
C ARG A 189 -4.74 3.50 6.47
N LEU A 190 -3.78 4.23 5.88
CA LEU A 190 -3.87 4.75 4.52
C LEU A 190 -2.70 4.23 3.69
N VAL A 191 -3.03 3.53 2.60
CA VAL A 191 -2.05 3.06 1.61
C VAL A 191 -2.48 3.54 0.23
N ILE A 192 -1.63 4.31 -0.43
CA ILE A 192 -1.84 4.79 -1.79
C ILE A 192 -0.59 4.48 -2.62
N ASN A 193 -0.73 3.60 -3.59
CA ASN A 193 0.33 3.28 -4.55
C ASN A 193 -0.19 3.67 -5.95
N PRO A 194 -0.10 4.94 -6.34
CA PRO A 194 -0.71 5.43 -7.57
C PRO A 194 0.10 5.03 -8.79
N GLN A 195 -0.58 4.83 -9.92
CA GLN A 195 0.08 4.72 -11.22
C GLN A 195 0.53 6.08 -11.74
N ARG A 196 -0.26 7.11 -11.48
CA ARG A 196 0.06 8.51 -11.75
C ARG A 196 -0.56 9.37 -10.65
N LEU A 197 0.21 10.32 -10.14
CA LEU A 197 -0.24 11.33 -9.19
C LEU A 197 -0.16 12.69 -9.88
N ASP A 198 -1.31 13.34 -10.05
CA ASP A 198 -1.39 14.63 -10.77
C ASP A 198 -1.01 15.81 -9.87
N GLU A 199 -1.14 15.63 -8.55
CA GLU A 199 -0.82 16.63 -7.53
C GLU A 199 0.03 15.99 -6.41
N GLY A 200 0.74 16.81 -5.64
CA GLY A 200 1.45 16.35 -4.44
C GLY A 200 0.49 15.95 -3.31
N ILE A 201 1.07 15.57 -2.18
CA ILE A 201 0.29 15.29 -0.97
C ILE A 201 -0.25 16.61 -0.43
N SER A 202 -1.56 16.71 -0.23
CA SER A 202 -2.19 17.90 0.34
C SER A 202 -1.80 18.06 1.82
N PRO A 203 -1.54 19.28 2.32
CA PRO A 203 -1.39 19.57 3.76
C PRO A 203 -2.58 19.10 4.63
N LYS A 204 -3.75 18.91 4.02
CA LYS A 204 -4.94 18.35 4.69
C LYS A 204 -4.73 16.94 5.22
N ILE A 205 -3.67 16.24 4.81
CA ILE A 205 -3.31 14.92 5.34
C ILE A 205 -3.22 14.92 6.87
N ALA A 206 -2.82 16.05 7.49
CA ALA A 206 -2.74 16.20 8.92
C ALA A 206 -4.11 16.22 9.65
N GLN A 207 -5.22 16.33 8.91
CA GLN A 207 -6.57 16.19 9.46
C GLN A 207 -6.90 14.75 9.86
N LEU A 208 -6.16 13.77 9.32
CA LEU A 208 -6.29 12.35 9.66
C LEU A 208 -5.67 12.06 11.04
N THR A 209 -6.25 12.61 12.08
CA THR A 209 -5.69 12.58 13.44
C THR A 209 -5.64 11.20 14.08
N ALA A 210 -6.44 10.24 13.61
CA ALA A 210 -6.41 8.85 14.07
C ALA A 210 -5.38 7.98 13.31
N LEU A 211 -4.69 8.54 12.29
CA LEU A 211 -3.84 7.74 11.42
C LEU A 211 -2.62 7.20 12.16
N GLU A 212 -2.45 5.88 12.07
CA GLU A 212 -1.33 5.13 12.66
C GLU A 212 -0.34 4.64 11.59
N HIS A 213 -0.82 4.39 10.38
CA HIS A 213 -0.03 3.88 9.26
C HIS A 213 -0.30 4.69 7.99
N LEU A 214 0.74 5.33 7.48
CA LEU A 214 0.73 6.06 6.21
C LEU A 214 1.74 5.44 5.26
N GLN A 215 1.29 5.00 4.10
CA GLN A 215 2.14 4.59 2.99
C GLN A 215 1.68 5.26 1.71
N ILE A 216 2.59 5.98 1.04
CA ILE A 216 2.37 6.47 -0.32
C ILE A 216 3.61 6.11 -1.14
N ASP A 217 3.45 5.18 -2.08
CA ASP A 217 4.57 4.60 -2.83
C ASP A 217 4.37 4.73 -4.34
N PHE A 218 5.20 5.57 -4.96
CA PHE A 218 5.21 5.81 -6.40
C PHE A 218 6.31 5.04 -7.14
N SER A 219 6.93 4.04 -6.52
CA SER A 219 8.14 3.37 -7.01
C SER A 219 7.92 2.49 -8.24
N GLN A 220 6.70 2.00 -8.47
CA GLN A 220 6.43 1.08 -9.58
C GLN A 220 6.65 1.73 -10.96
N PHE A 221 6.71 3.05 -11.01
CA PHE A 221 6.74 3.85 -12.24
C PHE A 221 7.95 4.79 -12.36
N ILE A 222 8.97 4.63 -11.50
CA ILE A 222 10.21 5.44 -11.54
C ILE A 222 10.88 5.26 -12.90
N GLY A 223 10.85 6.32 -13.71
CA GLY A 223 11.48 6.39 -15.02
C GLY A 223 10.56 6.73 -16.19
N SER A 224 9.25 6.74 -16.03
CA SER A 224 8.28 7.01 -17.12
C SER A 224 7.16 7.99 -16.78
N VAL A 225 7.12 8.56 -15.59
CA VAL A 225 5.98 9.37 -15.13
C VAL A 225 6.46 10.66 -14.48
N ASP A 226 5.82 11.76 -14.83
CA ASP A 226 6.02 13.06 -14.22
C ASP A 226 5.55 13.02 -12.76
N VAL A 227 6.52 12.97 -11.82
CA VAL A 227 6.22 13.19 -10.41
C VAL A 227 5.80 14.66 -10.26
N PRO A 228 4.72 14.98 -9.53
CA PRO A 228 4.30 16.36 -9.34
C PRO A 228 5.44 17.21 -8.78
N ASP A 229 5.67 18.38 -9.34
CA ASP A 229 6.61 19.37 -8.79
C ASP A 229 5.97 20.05 -7.58
N ALA A 230 5.81 19.29 -6.50
CA ALA A 230 5.20 19.72 -5.27
C ALA A 230 6.10 19.38 -4.08
N PRO A 231 6.29 20.31 -3.14
CA PRO A 231 7.04 20.03 -1.92
C PRO A 231 6.29 19.05 -1.03
N LEU A 232 7.06 18.28 -0.26
CA LEU A 232 6.48 17.48 0.82
C LEU A 232 5.90 18.42 1.89
N PRO A 233 4.60 18.30 2.24
CA PRO A 233 3.98 19.21 3.21
C PRO A 233 4.57 19.01 4.63
N GLU A 234 4.93 20.09 5.29
CA GLU A 234 5.51 20.06 6.64
C GLU A 234 4.51 19.52 7.68
N GLU A 235 3.22 19.67 7.43
CA GLU A 235 2.12 19.19 8.27
C GLU A 235 2.18 17.67 8.52
N LEU A 236 2.77 16.90 7.62
CA LEU A 236 3.02 15.46 7.81
C LEU A 236 3.79 15.17 9.11
N PHE A 237 4.73 16.05 9.47
CA PHE A 237 5.59 15.87 10.64
C PHE A 237 4.91 16.31 11.96
N SER A 238 3.67 16.80 11.90
CA SER A 238 2.82 17.07 13.06
C SER A 238 1.90 15.91 13.45
N MET A 239 1.89 14.82 12.67
CA MET A 239 0.99 13.66 12.86
C MET A 239 1.51 12.72 13.96
N THR A 240 1.31 13.10 15.23
CA THR A 240 1.91 12.43 16.40
C THR A 240 1.38 11.02 16.70
N ASN A 241 0.27 10.61 16.08
CA ASN A 241 -0.29 9.27 16.22
C ASN A 241 0.31 8.24 15.26
N LEU A 242 1.06 8.69 14.24
CA LEU A 242 1.70 7.77 13.30
C LEU A 242 2.71 6.86 14.01
N GLN A 243 2.63 5.58 13.67
CA GLN A 243 3.58 4.52 14.06
C GLN A 243 4.46 4.10 12.87
N TYR A 244 3.97 4.28 11.66
CA TYR A 244 4.64 3.94 10.42
C TYR A 244 4.38 5.02 9.36
N MET A 245 5.45 5.59 8.81
CA MET A 245 5.39 6.51 7.67
C MET A 245 6.34 6.03 6.57
N PHE A 246 5.79 5.74 5.42
CA PHE A 246 6.54 5.35 4.22
C PHE A 246 6.12 6.25 3.05
N LEU A 247 7.05 7.06 2.57
CA LEU A 247 6.85 7.94 1.42
C LEU A 247 7.95 7.69 0.39
N ARG A 248 7.60 7.38 -0.86
CA ARG A 248 8.55 7.17 -1.94
C ARG A 248 8.08 7.81 -3.24
N GLY A 249 8.94 8.67 -3.80
CA GLY A 249 8.75 9.23 -5.15
C GLY A 249 7.54 10.14 -5.32
N VAL A 250 6.95 10.66 -4.25
CA VAL A 250 5.69 11.44 -4.25
C VAL A 250 5.91 12.95 -4.20
N SER A 251 7.16 13.40 -4.17
CA SER A 251 7.53 14.81 -4.24
C SER A 251 8.87 14.96 -4.91
N THR A 252 9.22 16.20 -5.29
CA THR A 252 10.50 16.55 -5.90
C THR A 252 11.34 17.48 -5.01
N SER A 253 10.77 17.94 -3.88
CA SER A 253 11.41 18.90 -2.97
C SER A 253 10.82 18.84 -1.57
N GLY A 254 11.41 19.60 -0.65
CA GLY A 254 11.00 19.74 0.73
C GLY A 254 12.17 19.62 1.70
N THR A 255 11.88 19.76 2.98
CA THR A 255 12.84 19.58 4.08
C THR A 255 12.21 18.72 5.17
N ILE A 256 13.04 18.20 6.07
CA ILE A 256 12.56 17.54 7.30
C ILE A 256 12.59 18.59 8.40
N PRO A 257 11.44 19.09 8.89
CA PRO A 257 11.41 20.12 9.91
C PRO A 257 11.73 19.55 11.30
N PRO A 258 12.17 20.38 12.27
CA PRO A 258 12.36 19.99 13.66
C PRO A 258 11.13 19.35 14.33
N ALA A 259 9.92 19.65 13.81
CA ALA A 259 8.67 19.06 14.28
C ALA A 259 8.66 17.51 14.24
N VAL A 260 9.52 16.88 13.42
CA VAL A 260 9.68 15.42 13.34
C VAL A 260 9.95 14.79 14.72
N GLY A 261 10.67 15.49 15.62
CA GLY A 261 10.92 15.02 16.98
C GLY A 261 9.66 14.84 17.84
N GLY A 262 8.56 15.50 17.47
CA GLY A 262 7.26 15.36 18.10
C GLY A 262 6.49 14.10 17.74
N MET A 263 6.97 13.28 16.79
CA MET A 263 6.32 12.04 16.37
C MET A 263 6.63 10.88 17.33
N VAL A 264 6.19 11.02 18.57
CA VAL A 264 6.58 10.18 19.71
C VAL A 264 6.17 8.70 19.61
N LYS A 265 5.24 8.36 18.71
CA LYS A 265 4.78 6.97 18.49
C LYS A 265 5.42 6.32 17.25
N LEU A 266 6.21 7.07 16.47
CA LEU A 266 6.71 6.60 15.20
C LEU A 266 7.84 5.58 15.41
N LYS A 267 7.63 4.37 14.89
CA LYS A 267 8.59 3.27 14.92
C LYS A 267 9.39 3.17 13.63
N SER A 268 8.81 3.60 12.51
CA SER A 268 9.44 3.53 11.20
C SER A 268 9.18 4.80 10.41
N LEU A 269 10.25 5.49 10.02
CA LEU A 269 10.25 6.65 9.15
C LEU A 269 11.06 6.33 7.90
N ILE A 270 10.37 6.17 6.75
CA ILE A 270 10.98 5.85 5.47
C ILE A 270 10.65 6.95 4.46
N LEU A 271 11.65 7.75 4.10
CA LEU A 271 11.56 8.89 3.17
C LEU A 271 12.57 8.70 2.06
N THR A 272 12.14 8.24 0.90
CA THR A 272 13.05 7.89 -0.19
C THR A 272 12.62 8.44 -1.55
N ASN A 273 13.59 8.90 -2.35
CA ASN A 273 13.35 9.49 -3.69
C ASN A 273 12.36 10.68 -3.65
N LEU A 274 12.46 11.53 -2.64
CA LEU A 274 11.55 12.67 -2.45
C LEU A 274 12.20 14.00 -2.84
N GLY A 275 13.45 13.98 -3.30
CA GLY A 275 14.18 15.19 -3.62
C GLY A 275 14.45 16.11 -2.41
N LEU A 276 14.32 15.60 -1.19
CA LEU A 276 14.47 16.36 0.06
C LEU A 276 15.85 17.05 0.12
N THR A 277 15.85 18.28 0.58
CA THR A 277 17.02 19.16 0.74
C THR A 277 17.18 19.61 2.18
N GLY A 278 18.13 20.51 2.44
CA GLY A 278 18.43 21.00 3.79
C GLY A 278 19.28 20.01 4.58
N GLU A 279 19.23 20.11 5.88
CA GLU A 279 20.03 19.32 6.82
C GLU A 279 19.14 18.34 7.58
N LEU A 280 19.73 17.30 8.16
CA LEU A 280 19.04 16.42 9.10
C LEU A 280 18.79 17.19 10.42
N PRO A 281 17.55 17.33 10.90
CA PRO A 281 17.29 17.97 12.17
C PRO A 281 17.78 17.09 13.33
N LYS A 282 18.43 17.70 14.35
CA LYS A 282 18.89 16.98 15.55
C LYS A 282 17.73 16.35 16.33
N GLU A 283 16.54 16.87 16.16
CA GLU A 283 15.28 16.42 16.77
C GLU A 283 14.86 15.02 16.31
N LEU A 284 15.47 14.47 15.26
CA LEU A 284 15.36 13.03 14.93
C LEU A 284 15.80 12.14 16.11
N GLY A 285 16.67 12.67 16.98
CA GLY A 285 17.11 12.00 18.20
C GLY A 285 16.10 12.06 19.36
N ASP A 286 15.06 12.86 19.25
CA ASP A 286 14.03 13.03 20.28
C ASP A 286 12.88 12.01 20.12
N MET A 287 12.94 11.16 19.09
CA MET A 287 11.92 10.15 18.80
C MET A 287 12.14 8.90 19.66
N PRO A 288 11.33 8.65 20.71
CA PRO A 288 11.67 7.71 21.79
C PRO A 288 11.54 6.23 21.40
N VAL A 289 10.82 5.93 20.32
CA VAL A 289 10.52 4.52 19.92
C VAL A 289 10.91 4.21 18.47
N ILE A 290 11.64 5.12 17.80
CA ILE A 290 12.06 4.91 16.40
C ILE A 290 13.02 3.73 16.30
N GLU A 291 12.69 2.75 15.46
CA GLU A 291 13.51 1.58 15.21
C GLU A 291 14.13 1.62 13.81
N ASN A 292 13.38 2.09 12.80
CA ASN A 292 13.83 2.18 11.42
C ASN A 292 13.81 3.63 10.97
N LEU A 293 14.98 4.19 10.70
CA LEU A 293 15.16 5.52 10.17
C LEU A 293 15.87 5.44 8.81
N GLU A 294 15.10 5.61 7.73
CA GLU A 294 15.54 5.43 6.36
C GLU A 294 15.26 6.69 5.55
N ILE A 295 16.30 7.49 5.31
CA ILE A 295 16.21 8.76 4.56
C ILE A 295 17.26 8.72 3.46
N TYR A 296 17.03 7.90 2.43
CA TYR A 296 18.00 7.64 1.38
C TYR A 296 17.51 8.09 0.00
N ASN A 297 18.44 8.21 -0.96
CA ASN A 297 18.16 8.72 -2.31
C ASN A 297 17.48 10.09 -2.29
N ASN A 298 18.05 11.03 -1.55
CA ASN A 298 17.60 12.43 -1.49
C ASN A 298 18.74 13.40 -1.80
N LYS A 299 18.57 14.66 -1.47
CA LYS A 299 19.58 15.72 -1.67
C LYS A 299 19.97 16.36 -0.32
N ILE A 300 19.77 15.65 0.78
CA ILE A 300 20.06 16.10 2.15
C ILE A 300 21.56 16.39 2.26
N SER A 301 21.92 17.53 2.83
CA SER A 301 23.30 18.03 2.96
C SER A 301 23.63 18.33 4.43
N GLY A 302 24.79 18.98 4.66
CA GLY A 302 25.24 19.27 6.02
C GLY A 302 25.81 18.05 6.72
N GLN A 303 26.00 18.13 8.03
CA GLN A 303 26.60 17.08 8.85
C GLN A 303 25.50 16.17 9.44
N ILE A 304 25.88 14.94 9.79
CA ILE A 304 25.03 14.10 10.62
C ILE A 304 25.02 14.71 12.04
N PRO A 305 23.87 15.17 12.56
CA PRO A 305 23.86 15.81 13.88
C PRO A 305 24.09 14.80 14.98
N ALA A 306 24.99 15.09 15.94
CA ALA A 306 25.24 14.22 17.08
C ALA A 306 23.96 13.93 17.89
N GLY A 307 23.00 14.86 17.90
CA GLY A 307 21.70 14.70 18.57
C GLY A 307 20.87 13.53 18.04
N LEU A 308 20.99 13.19 16.76
CA LEU A 308 20.31 12.02 16.16
C LEU A 308 20.57 10.73 16.93
N PHE A 309 21.78 10.56 17.43
CA PHE A 309 22.18 9.34 18.14
C PHE A 309 21.63 9.23 19.58
N ASN A 310 20.80 10.16 20.02
CA ASN A 310 20.04 10.02 21.25
C ASN A 310 18.83 9.07 21.10
N ALA A 311 18.40 8.79 19.87
CA ALA A 311 17.37 7.78 19.58
C ALA A 311 17.96 6.36 19.66
N THR A 312 18.23 5.91 20.87
CA THR A 312 18.96 4.63 21.12
C THR A 312 18.17 3.36 20.78
N THR A 313 16.90 3.50 20.39
CA THR A 313 16.04 2.42 19.92
C THR A 313 16.30 2.03 18.47
N ILE A 314 17.05 2.83 17.70
CA ILE A 314 17.35 2.61 16.29
C ILE A 314 18.05 1.26 16.08
N LYS A 315 17.46 0.45 15.19
CA LYS A 315 17.99 -0.83 14.70
C LYS A 315 18.52 -0.71 13.26
N GLN A 316 17.87 0.13 12.45
CA GLN A 316 18.25 0.39 11.05
C GLN A 316 18.41 1.88 10.83
N LEU A 317 19.57 2.29 10.30
CA LEU A 317 19.90 3.68 9.98
C LEU A 317 20.42 3.75 8.54
N TRP A 318 19.57 4.19 7.60
CA TRP A 318 19.90 4.30 6.19
C TRP A 318 19.81 5.75 5.74
N LEU A 319 20.96 6.34 5.45
CA LEU A 319 21.12 7.74 5.01
C LEU A 319 21.91 7.83 3.69
N ASP A 320 22.03 6.72 3.00
CA ASP A 320 22.82 6.58 1.78
C ASP A 320 22.27 7.41 0.60
N HIS A 321 23.11 7.62 -0.41
CA HIS A 321 22.75 8.39 -1.61
C HIS A 321 22.18 9.77 -1.27
N ASN A 322 22.91 10.53 -0.46
CA ASN A 322 22.63 11.92 -0.09
C ASN A 322 23.86 12.79 -0.36
N LYS A 323 23.91 13.98 0.20
CA LYS A 323 25.04 14.92 0.09
C LYS A 323 25.62 15.24 1.48
N LEU A 324 25.53 14.31 2.43
CA LEU A 324 26.02 14.49 3.80
C LEU A 324 27.53 14.69 3.82
N THR A 325 28.02 15.57 4.67
CA THR A 325 29.42 15.99 4.78
C THR A 325 29.94 15.84 6.23
N GLY A 326 31.23 16.13 6.43
CA GLY A 326 31.84 16.05 7.76
C GLY A 326 32.09 14.62 8.20
N SER A 327 32.39 14.42 9.48
CA SER A 327 32.65 13.11 10.08
C SER A 327 31.42 12.52 10.73
N ILE A 328 31.44 11.19 10.92
CA ILE A 328 30.42 10.52 11.74
C ILE A 328 30.70 10.87 13.20
N PRO A 329 29.73 11.46 13.94
CA PRO A 329 29.90 11.79 15.36
C PRO A 329 30.15 10.53 16.22
N ALA A 330 31.02 10.67 17.23
CA ALA A 330 31.33 9.57 18.15
C ALA A 330 30.09 9.08 18.95
N GLU A 331 29.07 9.90 19.04
CA GLU A 331 27.77 9.57 19.66
C GLU A 331 27.06 8.40 18.97
N ILE A 332 27.45 7.99 17.77
CA ILE A 332 26.94 6.78 17.11
C ILE A 332 27.08 5.54 18.01
N GLY A 333 28.10 5.49 18.86
CA GLY A 333 28.27 4.42 19.83
C GLY A 333 27.18 4.28 20.88
N LYS A 334 26.24 5.25 20.99
CA LYS A 334 25.04 5.12 21.82
C LYS A 334 24.00 4.16 21.21
N LEU A 335 24.06 3.92 19.91
CA LEU A 335 23.10 3.06 19.20
C LEU A 335 23.40 1.58 19.43
N VAL A 336 23.34 1.12 20.67
CA VAL A 336 23.66 -0.28 21.06
C VAL A 336 22.72 -1.31 20.44
N ASN A 337 21.58 -0.87 19.91
CA ASN A 337 20.61 -1.72 19.22
C ASN A 337 20.79 -1.75 17.69
N LEU A 338 21.75 -0.99 17.15
CA LEU A 338 21.96 -0.87 15.72
C LEU A 338 22.38 -2.21 15.11
N GLU A 339 21.61 -2.69 14.14
CA GLU A 339 21.82 -3.95 13.44
C GLU A 339 22.28 -3.74 11.99
N SER A 340 21.84 -2.63 11.36
CA SER A 340 22.11 -2.28 9.97
C SER A 340 22.39 -0.78 9.84
N ILE A 341 23.42 -0.43 9.07
CA ILE A 341 23.72 0.96 8.70
C ILE A 341 24.09 1.07 7.23
N GLN A 342 23.54 2.07 6.56
CA GLN A 342 23.90 2.42 5.21
C GLN A 342 24.19 3.91 5.13
N LEU A 343 25.46 4.28 4.88
CA LEU A 343 25.92 5.65 4.69
C LEU A 343 26.63 5.84 3.36
N GLN A 344 26.64 4.80 2.52
CA GLN A 344 27.37 4.83 1.23
C GLN A 344 26.88 5.97 0.31
N LYS A 345 27.80 6.41 -0.57
CA LYS A 345 27.50 7.45 -1.57
C LYS A 345 27.00 8.76 -0.94
N ASN A 346 27.78 9.28 -0.02
CA ASN A 346 27.72 10.61 0.55
C ASN A 346 29.07 11.33 0.37
N ASN A 347 29.24 12.47 1.02
CA ASN A 347 30.50 13.23 1.04
C ASN A 347 31.08 13.25 2.45
N LEU A 348 30.85 12.20 3.22
CA LEU A 348 31.38 12.04 4.58
C LEU A 348 32.92 11.89 4.52
N SER A 349 33.60 12.35 5.56
CA SER A 349 35.09 12.38 5.60
C SER A 349 35.61 12.17 7.01
N GLY A 350 36.94 12.17 7.14
CA GLY A 350 37.60 11.93 8.42
C GLY A 350 37.72 10.44 8.76
N SER A 351 38.06 10.13 10.00
CA SER A 351 38.17 8.75 10.50
C SER A 351 36.80 8.21 10.95
N LEU A 352 36.59 6.92 10.78
CA LEU A 352 35.46 6.24 11.42
C LEU A 352 35.64 6.29 12.95
N PRO A 353 34.62 6.69 13.73
CA PRO A 353 34.77 6.75 15.17
C PRO A 353 34.85 5.33 15.78
N ALA A 354 35.89 5.09 16.64
CA ALA A 354 36.09 3.80 17.31
C ALA A 354 34.84 3.37 18.13
N SER A 355 34.00 4.31 18.54
CA SER A 355 32.78 4.06 19.28
C SER A 355 31.73 3.23 18.50
N ILE A 356 31.87 3.09 17.18
CA ILE A 356 31.06 2.14 16.37
C ILE A 356 31.15 0.73 16.98
N ALA A 357 32.28 0.37 17.55
CA ALA A 357 32.48 -0.93 18.24
C ALA A 357 31.51 -1.18 19.41
N ASN A 358 30.88 -0.12 19.97
CA ASN A 358 29.83 -0.27 20.99
C ASN A 358 28.52 -0.80 20.40
N CYS A 359 28.32 -0.70 19.09
CA CYS A 359 27.14 -1.22 18.37
C CYS A 359 27.29 -2.72 18.12
N THR A 360 27.34 -3.54 19.18
CA THR A 360 27.69 -4.96 19.13
C THR A 360 26.71 -5.84 18.31
N LYS A 361 25.52 -5.32 17.98
CA LYS A 361 24.53 -5.99 17.11
C LYS A 361 24.73 -5.68 15.63
N LEU A 362 25.64 -4.78 15.29
CA LEU A 362 25.88 -4.37 13.92
C LEU A 362 26.34 -5.56 13.06
N GLY A 363 25.73 -5.70 11.88
CA GLY A 363 25.90 -6.86 11.00
C GLY A 363 24.93 -8.01 11.29
N ASN A 364 24.02 -7.92 12.29
CA ASN A 364 22.89 -8.81 12.44
C ASN A 364 21.82 -8.52 11.38
N GLY A 365 21.70 -7.25 10.96
CA GLY A 365 20.88 -6.84 9.82
C GLY A 365 21.54 -7.18 8.49
N VAL A 366 20.93 -6.68 7.42
CA VAL A 366 21.29 -7.03 6.03
C VAL A 366 22.55 -6.28 5.57
N PHE A 367 22.72 -5.00 5.98
CA PHE A 367 23.74 -4.12 5.42
C PHE A 367 24.56 -3.38 6.48
N VAL A 368 25.87 -3.30 6.24
CA VAL A 368 26.81 -2.38 6.90
C VAL A 368 27.68 -1.80 5.80
N ASP A 369 27.34 -0.59 5.32
CA ASP A 369 27.98 -0.01 4.14
C ASP A 369 28.34 1.47 4.37
N PHE A 370 29.65 1.78 4.33
CA PHE A 370 30.22 3.12 4.43
C PHE A 370 30.88 3.57 3.12
N SER A 371 30.84 2.76 2.07
CA SER A 371 31.60 2.95 0.83
C SER A 371 31.15 4.18 0.04
N GLY A 372 32.01 4.62 -0.88
CA GLY A 372 31.70 5.78 -1.72
C GLY A 372 31.59 7.09 -0.94
N ASN A 373 32.37 7.25 0.11
CA ASN A 373 32.60 8.45 0.91
C ASN A 373 34.07 8.85 0.83
N ASN A 374 34.49 9.82 1.61
CA ASN A 374 35.88 10.35 1.66
C ASN A 374 36.52 10.02 3.03
N PHE A 375 36.24 8.87 3.61
CA PHE A 375 36.86 8.45 4.87
C PHE A 375 38.35 8.19 4.69
N PHE A 376 39.13 8.35 5.76
CA PHE A 376 40.53 7.90 5.79
C PHE A 376 40.59 6.38 5.73
N GLU A 377 41.63 5.85 5.10
CA GLU A 377 41.80 4.39 4.90
C GLU A 377 42.01 3.62 6.21
N ASP A 378 42.46 4.29 7.28
CA ASP A 378 42.74 3.65 8.58
C ASP A 378 41.41 3.35 9.31
N ILE A 379 41.06 2.08 9.34
CA ILE A 379 39.90 1.61 10.12
C ILE A 379 40.40 1.32 11.57
N PRO A 380 39.74 1.92 12.60
CA PRO A 380 40.11 1.69 13.99
C PRO A 380 40.11 0.19 14.36
N GLU A 381 41.15 -0.26 15.10
CA GLU A 381 41.30 -1.67 15.56
C GLU A 381 40.04 -2.18 16.27
N ALA A 382 39.39 -1.31 17.07
CA ALA A 382 38.15 -1.66 17.76
C ALA A 382 37.00 -2.08 16.80
N ILE A 383 36.93 -1.46 15.62
CA ILE A 383 35.94 -1.80 14.57
C ILE A 383 36.40 -3.12 13.90
N GLN A 384 37.68 -3.26 13.59
CA GLN A 384 38.22 -4.50 12.99
C GLN A 384 37.98 -5.73 13.86
N ALA A 385 37.96 -5.56 15.19
CA ALA A 385 37.68 -6.61 16.14
C ALA A 385 36.20 -6.95 16.33
N MET A 386 35.28 -6.22 15.66
CA MET A 386 33.84 -6.46 15.81
C MET A 386 33.44 -7.82 15.24
N PRO A 387 32.47 -8.51 15.87
CA PRO A 387 31.81 -9.65 15.25
C PRO A 387 31.23 -9.24 13.86
N LYS A 388 31.42 -10.12 12.85
CA LYS A 388 30.90 -9.91 11.49
C LYS A 388 31.53 -8.73 10.75
N PHE A 389 32.70 -8.27 11.16
CA PHE A 389 33.43 -7.22 10.44
C PHE A 389 33.60 -7.52 8.93
N GLU A 390 33.69 -8.81 8.57
CA GLU A 390 33.77 -9.29 7.20
C GLU A 390 32.55 -8.89 6.31
N LYS A 391 31.45 -8.48 6.93
CA LYS A 391 30.27 -7.98 6.24
C LYS A 391 30.31 -6.48 5.96
N PHE A 392 31.25 -5.75 6.57
CA PHE A 392 31.34 -4.31 6.46
C PHE A 392 31.98 -3.93 5.12
N LYS A 393 31.39 -2.91 4.48
CA LYS A 393 31.90 -2.30 3.25
C LYS A 393 32.38 -0.89 3.54
N PHE A 394 33.54 -0.54 2.96
CA PHE A 394 34.20 0.74 3.16
C PHE A 394 34.47 1.45 1.87
#